data_e413756f3a682a5f307cab8ca752f9a4
#
_entry.id   e413756f3a682a5f307cab8ca752f9a4
#
_cell.length_a   1.000
_cell.length_b   1.000
_cell.length_c   1.000
_cell.angle_alpha   90.00
_cell.angle_beta   90.00
_cell.angle_gamma   90.00
#
_symmetry.space_group_name_H-M   'P 1'
#
loop_
_entity.id
_entity.type
_entity.pdbx_description
1 polymer ?
#
loop_
_entity_poly.entity_id
_entity_poly.type
_entity_poly.pdbx_seq_one_letter_code
_entity_poly.pdbx_strand_id
1 'polypeptide(L)'
;MIELIVNSLFLGVGLAMDAFSVSIANGLNEPNMKKTKSLSIAGVFAFFQALMPLLGWVFVHTIITYFKIFEKFIPWIALILLLYIGSKMIISALKGGEEEENKSVLTPKVLFVQGIATSIDALSAGFTIGEYGPLYAVICAAIIAAVTFIICIIGLLLGRKIGNKFSNRAQIFGGVILIAIGVEIFISGMIK
;
A
#
# COMPACT_ATOMS: atom_id res chain seq x y z
N MET A 1 -18.75 20.51 -6.75
CA MET A 1 -17.29 20.69 -6.66
C MET A 1 -16.78 20.51 -5.22
N ILE A 2 -17.28 21.29 -4.24
CA ILE A 2 -16.83 21.17 -2.83
C ILE A 2 -17.12 19.77 -2.28
N GLU A 3 -18.29 19.23 -2.50
CA GLU A 3 -18.69 17.89 -2.08
C GLU A 3 -17.77 16.79 -2.67
N LEU A 4 -17.44 16.89 -3.95
CA LEU A 4 -16.50 15.98 -4.61
C LEU A 4 -15.14 16.01 -3.90
N ILE A 5 -14.60 17.21 -3.61
CA ILE A 5 -13.29 17.34 -2.95
C ILE A 5 -13.34 16.73 -1.54
N VAL A 6 -14.38 17.03 -0.79
CA VAL A 6 -14.55 16.51 0.59
C VAL A 6 -14.67 14.98 0.57
N ASN A 7 -15.52 14.42 -0.27
CA ASN A 7 -15.68 12.97 -0.41
C ASN A 7 -14.37 12.30 -0.87
N SER A 8 -13.66 12.90 -1.83
CA SER A 8 -12.38 12.39 -2.31
C SER A 8 -11.28 12.42 -1.22
N LEU A 9 -11.29 13.45 -0.36
CA LEU A 9 -10.37 13.53 0.77
C LEU A 9 -10.64 12.41 1.79
N PHE A 10 -11.91 12.23 2.20
CA PHE A 10 -12.27 11.16 3.13
C PHE A 10 -11.97 9.78 2.55
N LEU A 11 -12.31 9.56 1.28
CA LEU A 11 -12.00 8.33 0.58
C LEU A 11 -10.49 8.11 0.52
N GLY A 12 -9.72 9.16 0.18
CA GLY A 12 -8.25 9.10 0.14
C GLY A 12 -7.62 8.77 1.48
N VAL A 13 -8.12 9.33 2.59
CA VAL A 13 -7.64 8.98 3.94
C VAL A 13 -7.95 7.52 4.27
N GLY A 14 -9.19 7.06 4.02
CA GLY A 14 -9.57 5.68 4.27
C GLY A 14 -8.70 4.68 3.51
N LEU A 15 -8.59 4.87 2.19
CA LEU A 15 -7.82 4.01 1.30
C LEU A 15 -6.30 4.05 1.56
N ALA A 16 -5.77 5.14 2.13
CA ALA A 16 -4.35 5.27 2.42
C ALA A 16 -3.89 4.50 3.67
N MET A 17 -4.80 3.93 4.48
CA MET A 17 -4.43 3.31 5.76
C MET A 17 -3.54 2.07 5.59
N ASP A 18 -3.81 1.23 4.59
CA ASP A 18 -2.99 0.06 4.29
C ASP A 18 -1.58 0.48 3.83
N ALA A 19 -1.51 1.44 2.91
CA ALA A 19 -0.25 2.01 2.44
C ALA A 19 0.53 2.71 3.57
N PHE A 20 -0.16 3.36 4.51
CA PHE A 20 0.44 3.94 5.72
C PHE A 20 1.10 2.89 6.61
N SER A 21 0.38 1.80 6.89
CA SER A 21 0.87 0.72 7.72
C SER A 21 2.09 0.03 7.10
N VAL A 22 2.04 -0.25 5.79
CA VAL A 22 3.18 -0.79 5.04
C VAL A 22 4.35 0.21 4.99
N SER A 23 4.06 1.51 4.90
CA SER A 23 5.09 2.57 4.95
C SER A 23 5.81 2.61 6.30
N ILE A 24 5.08 2.45 7.41
CA ILE A 24 5.70 2.31 8.74
C ILE A 24 6.62 1.08 8.75
N ALA A 25 6.16 -0.08 8.29
CA ALA A 25 6.94 -1.30 8.24
C ALA A 25 8.21 -1.13 7.39
N ASN A 26 8.11 -0.49 6.24
CA ASN A 26 9.25 -0.17 5.38
C ASN A 26 10.25 0.78 6.05
N GLY A 27 9.74 1.78 6.79
CA GLY A 27 10.57 2.70 7.58
C GLY A 27 11.28 2.00 8.74
N LEU A 28 10.62 1.05 9.40
CA LEU A 28 11.20 0.20 10.46
C LEU A 28 12.31 -0.70 9.90
N ASN A 29 12.09 -1.27 8.71
CA ASN A 29 13.04 -2.17 8.06
C ASN A 29 14.32 -1.47 7.57
N GLU A 30 14.21 -0.22 7.14
CA GLU A 30 15.35 0.56 6.64
C GLU A 30 15.35 1.97 7.25
N PRO A 31 15.77 2.11 8.54
CA PRO A 31 15.72 3.39 9.25
C PRO A 31 16.60 4.48 8.62
N ASN A 32 17.73 4.09 8.01
CA ASN A 32 18.71 4.98 7.39
C ASN A 32 18.46 5.21 5.89
N MET A 33 17.27 4.86 5.37
CA MET A 33 16.98 5.05 3.94
C MET A 33 17.14 6.52 3.51
N LYS A 34 17.64 6.70 2.29
CA LYS A 34 17.82 8.03 1.68
C LYS A 34 16.43 8.69 1.46
N LYS A 35 16.37 10.02 1.54
CA LYS A 35 15.13 10.79 1.29
C LYS A 35 14.55 10.49 -0.09
N THR A 36 15.39 10.34 -1.11
CA THR A 36 14.98 9.96 -2.47
C THR A 36 14.24 8.63 -2.49
N LYS A 37 14.71 7.63 -1.75
CA LYS A 37 14.05 6.32 -1.63
C LYS A 37 12.69 6.44 -0.92
N SER A 38 12.60 7.23 0.15
CA SER A 38 11.32 7.51 0.83
C SER A 38 10.30 8.15 -0.11
N LEU A 39 10.75 9.14 -0.92
CA LEU A 39 9.89 9.78 -1.93
C LEU A 39 9.45 8.79 -3.02
N SER A 40 10.35 7.91 -3.47
CA SER A 40 10.00 6.87 -4.46
C SER A 40 8.98 5.88 -3.91
N ILE A 41 9.11 5.44 -2.65
CA ILE A 41 8.15 4.54 -2.01
C ILE A 41 6.78 5.19 -1.93
N ALA A 42 6.70 6.41 -1.39
CA ALA A 42 5.45 7.15 -1.30
C ALA A 42 4.85 7.43 -2.70
N GLY A 43 5.69 7.72 -3.69
CA GLY A 43 5.28 7.93 -5.09
C GLY A 43 4.68 6.67 -5.71
N VAL A 44 5.27 5.50 -5.48
CA VAL A 44 4.73 4.22 -5.97
C VAL A 44 3.37 3.94 -5.35
N PHE A 45 3.21 4.10 -4.03
CA PHE A 45 1.93 3.90 -3.37
C PHE A 45 0.87 4.89 -3.85
N ALA A 46 1.21 6.17 -3.97
CA ALA A 46 0.32 7.20 -4.50
C ALA A 46 -0.10 6.91 -5.96
N PHE A 47 0.83 6.43 -6.78
CA PHE A 47 0.55 6.06 -8.16
C PHE A 47 -0.48 4.92 -8.25
N PHE A 48 -0.27 3.83 -7.50
CA PHE A 48 -1.24 2.73 -7.49
C PHE A 48 -2.57 3.14 -6.88
N GLN A 49 -2.56 4.01 -5.88
CA GLN A 49 -3.76 4.52 -5.22
C GLN A 49 -4.57 5.47 -6.12
N ALA A 50 -3.95 6.09 -7.13
CA ALA A 50 -4.66 6.80 -8.19
C ALA A 50 -5.10 5.87 -9.33
N LEU A 51 -4.22 4.95 -9.72
CA LEU A 51 -4.44 4.06 -10.87
C LEU A 51 -5.61 3.11 -10.62
N MET A 52 -5.70 2.52 -9.42
CA MET A 52 -6.71 1.51 -9.12
C MET A 52 -8.15 2.04 -9.16
N PRO A 53 -8.51 3.20 -8.55
CA PRO A 53 -9.85 3.74 -8.72
C PRO A 53 -10.18 4.07 -10.18
N LEU A 54 -9.20 4.57 -10.95
CA LEU A 54 -9.40 4.85 -12.37
C LEU A 54 -9.64 3.58 -13.18
N LEU A 55 -8.89 2.50 -12.89
CA LEU A 55 -9.16 1.19 -13.47
C LEU A 55 -10.56 0.69 -13.09
N GLY A 56 -10.95 0.78 -11.83
CA GLY A 56 -12.30 0.44 -11.37
C GLY A 56 -13.38 1.24 -12.10
N TRP A 57 -13.16 2.55 -12.27
CA TRP A 57 -14.04 3.43 -13.03
C TRP A 57 -14.17 3.00 -14.50
N VAL A 58 -13.04 2.72 -15.18
CA VAL A 58 -13.03 2.22 -16.56
C VAL A 58 -13.76 0.89 -16.67
N PHE A 59 -13.56 -0.02 -15.71
CA PHE A 59 -14.21 -1.33 -15.69
C PHE A 59 -15.73 -1.22 -15.56
N VAL A 60 -16.25 -0.33 -14.72
CA VAL A 60 -17.69 -0.07 -14.62
C VAL A 60 -18.28 0.34 -15.97
N HIS A 61 -17.56 1.14 -16.75
CA HIS A 61 -18.02 1.66 -18.03
C HIS A 61 -17.81 0.69 -19.21
N THR A 62 -16.93 -0.30 -19.06
CA THR A 62 -16.50 -1.10 -20.21
C THR A 62 -16.83 -2.60 -20.09
N ILE A 63 -16.64 -3.27 -18.91
CA ILE A 63 -16.74 -4.73 -18.83
C ILE A 63 -17.04 -5.23 -17.40
N ILE A 64 -18.29 -5.31 -17.03
CA ILE A 64 -18.72 -5.84 -15.72
C ILE A 64 -18.42 -7.35 -15.54
N THR A 65 -18.34 -8.12 -16.62
CA THR A 65 -18.36 -9.59 -16.55
C THR A 65 -17.00 -10.25 -16.27
N TYR A 66 -15.90 -9.68 -16.72
CA TYR A 66 -14.56 -10.28 -16.57
C TYR A 66 -13.87 -9.90 -15.25
N PHE A 67 -14.29 -8.84 -14.61
CA PHE A 67 -13.66 -8.30 -13.42
C PHE A 67 -13.83 -9.20 -12.17
N LYS A 68 -14.99 -9.82 -11.99
CA LYS A 68 -15.27 -10.71 -10.85
C LYS A 68 -14.33 -11.92 -10.75
N ILE A 69 -13.76 -12.37 -11.88
CA ILE A 69 -12.81 -13.49 -11.88
C ILE A 69 -11.45 -13.03 -11.35
N PHE A 70 -11.00 -11.85 -11.75
CA PHE A 70 -9.69 -11.32 -11.35
C PHE A 70 -9.66 -10.89 -9.87
N GLU A 71 -10.72 -10.28 -9.38
CA GLU A 71 -10.89 -9.85 -7.99
C GLU A 71 -10.68 -11.00 -7.00
N LYS A 72 -11.06 -12.23 -7.38
CA LYS A 72 -10.93 -13.42 -6.55
C LYS A 72 -9.47 -13.87 -6.32
N PHE A 73 -8.54 -13.57 -7.23
CA PHE A 73 -7.12 -13.96 -7.12
C PHE A 73 -6.27 -12.95 -6.37
N ILE A 74 -6.70 -11.70 -6.31
CA ILE A 74 -5.95 -10.60 -5.72
C ILE A 74 -5.63 -10.83 -4.22
N PRO A 75 -6.60 -11.24 -3.36
CA PRO A 75 -6.33 -11.50 -1.94
C PRO A 75 -5.28 -12.59 -1.72
N TRP A 76 -5.26 -13.62 -2.57
CA TRP A 76 -4.28 -14.70 -2.51
C TRP A 76 -2.86 -14.20 -2.83
N ILE A 77 -2.74 -13.39 -3.88
CA ILE A 77 -1.45 -12.81 -4.29
C ILE A 77 -0.93 -11.90 -3.18
N ALA A 78 -1.77 -11.02 -2.64
CA ALA A 78 -1.42 -10.12 -1.54
C ALA A 78 -0.97 -10.89 -0.30
N LEU A 79 -1.73 -11.92 0.11
CA LEU A 79 -1.39 -12.75 1.26
C LEU A 79 0.00 -13.39 1.10
N ILE A 80 0.22 -14.11 -0.01
CA ILE A 80 1.50 -14.81 -0.26
C ILE A 80 2.68 -13.84 -0.23
N LEU A 81 2.54 -12.68 -0.84
CA LEU A 81 3.62 -11.70 -0.95
C LEU A 81 3.92 -10.99 0.36
N LEU A 82 2.89 -10.57 1.10
CA LEU A 82 3.07 -9.92 2.39
C LEU A 82 3.56 -10.90 3.46
N LEU A 83 3.13 -12.15 3.42
CA LEU A 83 3.69 -13.23 4.23
C LEU A 83 5.17 -13.45 3.93
N TYR A 84 5.55 -13.53 2.65
CA TYR A 84 6.94 -13.71 2.24
C TYR A 84 7.83 -12.57 2.74
N ILE A 85 7.42 -11.31 2.52
CA ILE A 85 8.18 -10.13 2.92
C ILE A 85 8.27 -10.03 4.44
N GLY A 86 7.14 -10.18 5.14
CA GLY A 86 7.08 -10.12 6.59
C GLY A 86 7.89 -11.22 7.27
N SER A 87 7.80 -12.46 6.77
CA SER A 87 8.61 -13.57 7.27
C SER A 87 10.11 -13.34 7.05
N LYS A 88 10.50 -12.82 5.89
CA LYS A 88 11.90 -12.49 5.60
C LYS A 88 12.44 -11.41 6.55
N MET A 89 11.64 -10.39 6.87
CA MET A 89 12.00 -9.36 7.85
C MET A 89 12.21 -9.95 9.25
N ILE A 90 11.32 -10.82 9.70
CA ILE A 90 11.41 -11.46 11.02
C ILE A 90 12.64 -12.36 11.08
N ILE A 91 12.88 -13.19 10.07
CA ILE A 91 14.04 -14.11 10.02
C ILE A 91 15.35 -13.32 10.01
N SER A 92 15.44 -12.23 9.24
CA SER A 92 16.63 -11.36 9.21
C SER A 92 16.91 -10.74 10.59
N ALA A 93 15.86 -10.27 11.29
CA ALA A 93 16.00 -9.72 12.63
C ALA A 93 16.46 -10.75 13.68
N LEU A 94 15.97 -12.00 13.57
CA LEU A 94 16.33 -13.10 14.48
C LEU A 94 17.75 -13.62 14.26
N LYS A 95 18.26 -13.56 13.03
CA LYS A 95 19.64 -13.99 12.69
C LYS A 95 20.72 -12.96 13.09
N GLY A 96 20.37 -11.90 13.79
CA GLY A 96 21.32 -10.94 14.36
C GLY A 96 21.97 -9.98 13.37
N GLY A 97 21.51 -9.91 12.15
CA GLY A 97 21.96 -8.88 11.18
C GLY A 97 23.39 -9.01 10.64
N GLU A 98 24.11 -10.09 10.95
CA GLU A 98 25.55 -10.19 10.64
C GLU A 98 25.91 -10.54 9.20
N GLU A 99 24.95 -10.91 8.33
CA GLU A 99 25.32 -11.36 6.97
C GLU A 99 24.72 -10.60 5.78
N GLU A 100 23.87 -9.60 5.98
CA GLU A 100 23.31 -8.85 4.82
C GLU A 100 23.28 -7.32 5.02
N GLU A 101 24.41 -6.69 5.24
CA GLU A 101 24.55 -5.22 5.28
C GLU A 101 24.17 -4.52 3.96
N ASN A 102 23.84 -5.26 2.89
CA ASN A 102 23.67 -4.69 1.55
C ASN A 102 22.47 -5.15 0.71
N LYS A 103 21.54 -5.94 1.25
CA LYS A 103 20.32 -6.25 0.47
C LYS A 103 19.10 -5.76 1.20
N SER A 104 18.77 -4.50 1.02
CA SER A 104 17.47 -3.95 1.42
C SER A 104 16.37 -4.86 0.87
N VAL A 105 15.50 -5.36 1.75
CA VAL A 105 14.30 -6.15 1.39
C VAL A 105 13.41 -5.35 0.42
N LEU A 106 13.56 -4.03 0.40
CA LEU A 106 12.83 -3.08 -0.44
C LEU A 106 13.46 -2.97 -1.84
N THR A 107 13.30 -4.02 -2.64
CA THR A 107 13.62 -3.96 -4.07
C THR A 107 12.48 -3.29 -4.85
N PRO A 108 12.73 -2.76 -6.07
CA PRO A 108 11.67 -2.20 -6.90
C PRO A 108 10.51 -3.18 -7.17
N LYS A 109 10.82 -4.48 -7.29
CA LYS A 109 9.80 -5.53 -7.45
C LYS A 109 8.90 -5.65 -6.20
N VAL A 110 9.51 -5.62 -5.02
CA VAL A 110 8.79 -5.67 -3.75
C VAL A 110 7.88 -4.44 -3.58
N LEU A 111 8.38 -3.25 -3.91
CA LEU A 111 7.59 -2.02 -3.87
C LEU A 111 6.41 -2.05 -4.83
N PHE A 112 6.62 -2.54 -6.05
CA PHE A 112 5.56 -2.68 -7.03
C PHE A 112 4.43 -3.58 -6.51
N VAL A 113 4.79 -4.71 -5.92
CA VAL A 113 3.84 -5.66 -5.35
C VAL A 113 3.13 -5.08 -4.12
N GLN A 114 3.86 -4.42 -3.23
CA GLN A 114 3.25 -3.73 -2.09
C GLN A 114 2.26 -2.64 -2.55
N GLY A 115 2.63 -1.88 -3.60
CA GLY A 115 1.76 -0.86 -4.18
C GLY A 115 0.45 -1.45 -4.70
N ILE A 116 0.50 -2.56 -5.43
CA ILE A 116 -0.71 -3.27 -5.88
C ILE A 116 -1.50 -3.76 -4.66
N ALA A 117 -0.86 -4.49 -3.74
CA ALA A 117 -1.54 -5.11 -2.61
C ALA A 117 -2.29 -4.10 -1.74
N THR A 118 -1.69 -2.93 -1.48
CA THR A 118 -2.28 -1.88 -0.64
C THR A 118 -3.30 -0.99 -1.34
N SER A 119 -3.51 -1.16 -2.64
CA SER A 119 -4.46 -0.37 -3.44
C SER A 119 -5.61 -1.19 -4.02
N ILE A 120 -5.76 -2.43 -3.57
CA ILE A 120 -6.83 -3.33 -4.04
C ILE A 120 -8.22 -2.81 -3.67
N ASP A 121 -8.37 -2.30 -2.47
CA ASP A 121 -9.59 -1.66 -1.99
C ASP A 121 -9.93 -0.40 -2.79
N ALA A 122 -8.92 0.32 -3.25
CA ALA A 122 -9.08 1.49 -4.12
C ALA A 122 -9.70 1.12 -5.48
N LEU A 123 -9.50 -0.10 -5.95
CA LEU A 123 -10.16 -0.59 -7.15
C LEU A 123 -11.69 -0.67 -6.94
N SER A 124 -12.12 -1.17 -5.78
CA SER A 124 -13.55 -1.18 -5.41
C SER A 124 -14.11 0.24 -5.25
N ALA A 125 -13.32 1.18 -4.75
CA ALA A 125 -13.70 2.58 -4.69
C ALA A 125 -13.95 3.19 -6.09
N GLY A 126 -13.34 2.65 -7.14
CA GLY A 126 -13.64 3.00 -8.54
C GLY A 126 -15.09 2.81 -8.92
N PHE A 127 -15.79 1.83 -8.32
CA PHE A 127 -17.23 1.64 -8.52
C PHE A 127 -18.03 2.78 -7.86
N THR A 128 -17.60 3.27 -6.71
CA THR A 128 -18.27 4.37 -6.00
C THR A 128 -18.18 5.68 -6.80
N ILE A 129 -17.08 5.90 -7.51
CA ILE A 129 -16.89 7.06 -8.38
C ILE A 129 -17.39 6.80 -9.82
N GLY A 130 -18.00 5.63 -10.06
CA GLY A 130 -18.49 5.22 -11.38
C GLY A 130 -19.49 6.18 -12.01
N GLU A 131 -20.28 6.87 -11.19
CA GLU A 131 -21.25 7.88 -11.68
C GLU A 131 -20.58 9.21 -12.11
N TYR A 132 -19.28 9.41 -11.78
CA TYR A 132 -18.59 10.62 -12.14
C TYR A 132 -18.17 10.62 -13.62
N GLY A 133 -18.29 11.77 -14.26
CA GLY A 133 -17.71 11.97 -15.59
C GLY A 133 -16.18 11.83 -15.55
N PRO A 134 -15.51 11.59 -16.71
CA PRO A 134 -14.09 11.29 -16.79
C PRO A 134 -13.21 12.33 -16.08
N LEU A 135 -13.52 13.59 -16.23
CA LEU A 135 -12.76 14.70 -15.60
C LEU A 135 -12.84 14.61 -14.06
N TYR A 136 -14.02 14.36 -13.52
CA TYR A 136 -14.23 14.27 -12.07
C TYR A 136 -13.58 13.02 -11.48
N ALA A 137 -13.59 11.90 -12.21
CA ALA A 137 -12.89 10.67 -11.81
C ALA A 137 -11.37 10.90 -11.71
N VAL A 138 -10.77 11.61 -12.68
CA VAL A 138 -9.34 11.97 -12.65
C VAL A 138 -9.03 12.91 -11.49
N ILE A 139 -9.87 13.92 -11.23
CA ILE A 139 -9.68 14.83 -10.08
C ILE A 139 -9.74 14.06 -8.78
N CYS A 140 -10.73 13.17 -8.61
CA CYS A 140 -10.86 12.31 -7.42
C CYS A 140 -9.60 11.45 -7.22
N ALA A 141 -9.13 10.76 -8.26
CA ALA A 141 -7.93 9.94 -8.22
C ALA A 141 -6.67 10.77 -7.87
N ALA A 142 -6.55 11.98 -8.39
CA ALA A 142 -5.44 12.87 -8.07
C ALA A 142 -5.44 13.31 -6.59
N ILE A 143 -6.62 13.60 -6.03
CA ILE A 143 -6.77 13.93 -4.61
C ILE A 143 -6.40 12.72 -3.75
N ILE A 144 -6.88 11.52 -4.07
CA ILE A 144 -6.55 10.27 -3.38
C ILE A 144 -5.03 10.05 -3.41
N ALA A 145 -4.38 10.22 -4.56
CA ALA A 145 -2.93 10.08 -4.70
C ALA A 145 -2.17 11.08 -3.81
N ALA A 146 -2.57 12.36 -3.80
CA ALA A 146 -1.92 13.39 -3.00
C ALA A 146 -2.03 13.09 -1.50
N VAL A 147 -3.21 12.69 -1.03
CA VAL A 147 -3.46 12.28 0.35
C VAL A 147 -2.61 11.06 0.71
N THR A 148 -2.61 10.03 -0.12
CA THR A 148 -1.80 8.82 0.10
C THR A 148 -0.32 9.14 0.15
N PHE A 149 0.18 9.97 -0.76
CA PHE A 149 1.59 10.38 -0.77
C PHE A 149 2.00 11.01 0.57
N ILE A 150 1.21 11.97 1.06
CA ILE A 150 1.48 12.65 2.34
C ILE A 150 1.44 11.65 3.50
N ILE A 151 0.42 10.82 3.56
CA ILE A 151 0.23 9.82 4.61
C ILE A 151 1.37 8.81 4.61
N CYS A 152 1.81 8.33 3.45
CA CYS A 152 2.94 7.41 3.31
C CYS A 152 4.27 8.04 3.75
N ILE A 153 4.52 9.31 3.42
CA ILE A 153 5.71 10.03 3.92
C ILE A 153 5.70 10.10 5.45
N ILE A 154 4.56 10.39 6.05
CA ILE A 154 4.42 10.42 7.52
C ILE A 154 4.69 9.00 8.09
N GLY A 155 4.12 7.96 7.49
CA GLY A 155 4.35 6.57 7.89
C GLY A 155 5.83 6.16 7.83
N LEU A 156 6.52 6.48 6.72
CA LEU A 156 7.94 6.24 6.56
C LEU A 156 8.78 6.98 7.61
N LEU A 157 8.47 8.24 7.89
CA LEU A 157 9.20 9.03 8.91
C LEU A 157 8.99 8.46 10.31
N LEU A 158 7.77 8.07 10.66
CA LEU A 158 7.46 7.42 11.93
C LEU A 158 8.21 6.10 12.06
N GLY A 159 8.15 5.25 11.04
CA GLY A 159 8.84 3.96 11.00
C GLY A 159 10.34 4.12 11.15
N ARG A 160 10.96 5.06 10.44
CA ARG A 160 12.40 5.36 10.55
C ARG A 160 12.80 5.84 11.94
N LYS A 161 12.01 6.73 12.54
CA LYS A 161 12.29 7.26 13.89
C LYS A 161 12.24 6.15 14.95
N ILE A 162 11.29 5.24 14.84
CA ILE A 162 11.16 4.08 15.72
C ILE A 162 12.28 3.07 15.44
N GLY A 163 12.54 2.76 14.17
CA GLY A 163 13.56 1.81 13.73
C GLY A 163 14.96 2.18 14.21
N ASN A 164 15.36 3.45 14.15
CA ASN A 164 16.63 3.94 14.66
C ASN A 164 16.83 3.71 16.18
N LYS A 165 15.71 3.64 16.92
CA LYS A 165 15.77 3.46 18.39
C LYS A 165 15.80 1.98 18.81
N PHE A 166 15.19 1.08 18.02
CA PHE A 166 14.91 -0.31 18.42
C PHE A 166 15.42 -1.38 17.44
N SER A 167 16.17 -1.01 16.38
CA SER A 167 16.84 -1.94 15.44
C SER A 167 16.09 -3.28 15.19
N ASN A 168 16.61 -4.41 15.68
CA ASN A 168 16.06 -5.75 15.42
C ASN A 168 14.60 -5.93 15.87
N ARG A 169 14.22 -5.35 17.02
CA ARG A 169 12.82 -5.41 17.49
C ARG A 169 11.89 -4.68 16.54
N ALA A 170 12.32 -3.55 15.98
CA ALA A 170 11.55 -2.80 15.01
C ALA A 170 11.30 -3.59 13.71
N GLN A 171 12.31 -4.34 13.23
CA GLN A 171 12.15 -5.22 12.06
C GLN A 171 11.14 -6.35 12.32
N ILE A 172 11.15 -6.95 13.51
CA ILE A 172 10.14 -7.95 13.88
C ILE A 172 8.74 -7.34 13.86
N PHE A 173 8.57 -6.15 14.47
CA PHE A 173 7.28 -5.44 14.45
C PHE A 173 6.82 -5.12 13.02
N GLY A 174 7.71 -4.62 12.16
CA GLY A 174 7.40 -4.36 10.75
C GLY A 174 6.96 -5.63 10.01
N GLY A 175 7.66 -6.74 10.22
CA GLY A 175 7.31 -8.03 9.64
C GLY A 175 5.95 -8.55 10.11
N VAL A 176 5.63 -8.41 11.40
CA VAL A 176 4.33 -8.78 11.97
C VAL A 176 3.20 -7.91 11.38
N ILE A 177 3.42 -6.60 11.23
CA ILE A 177 2.45 -5.69 10.60
C ILE A 177 2.15 -6.14 9.16
N LEU A 178 3.17 -6.45 8.36
CA LEU A 178 2.97 -6.90 6.97
C LEU A 178 2.19 -8.21 6.90
N ILE A 179 2.48 -9.16 7.79
CA ILE A 179 1.74 -10.42 7.87
C ILE A 179 0.28 -10.16 8.26
N ALA A 180 0.04 -9.32 9.26
CA ALA A 180 -1.31 -8.98 9.71
C ALA A 180 -2.14 -8.34 8.59
N ILE A 181 -1.56 -7.40 7.84
CA ILE A 181 -2.20 -6.76 6.68
C ILE A 181 -2.50 -7.80 5.59
N GLY A 182 -1.55 -8.68 5.28
CA GLY A 182 -1.77 -9.75 4.30
C GLY A 182 -2.94 -10.66 4.66
N VAL A 183 -3.06 -11.02 5.95
CA VAL A 183 -4.17 -11.81 6.47
C VAL A 183 -5.48 -11.02 6.42
N GLU A 184 -5.48 -9.75 6.80
CA GLU A 184 -6.64 -8.86 6.74
C GLU A 184 -7.19 -8.72 5.32
N ILE A 185 -6.32 -8.42 4.34
CA ILE A 185 -6.70 -8.32 2.92
C ILE A 185 -7.30 -9.64 2.43
N PHE A 186 -6.69 -10.77 2.84
CA PHE A 186 -7.19 -12.08 2.46
C PHE A 186 -8.57 -12.38 3.03
N ILE A 187 -8.77 -12.16 4.34
CA ILE A 187 -10.06 -12.38 4.99
C ILE A 187 -11.14 -11.48 4.40
N SER A 188 -10.84 -10.18 4.25
CA SER A 188 -11.77 -9.20 3.68
C SER A 188 -12.15 -9.53 2.24
N GLY A 189 -11.20 -10.04 1.45
CA GLY A 189 -11.45 -10.46 0.08
C GLY A 189 -12.21 -11.79 -0.06
N MET A 190 -12.20 -12.65 0.98
CA MET A 190 -12.94 -13.92 0.98
C MET A 190 -14.37 -13.81 1.51
N ILE A 191 -14.66 -12.78 2.31
CA ILE A 191 -16.00 -12.56 2.91
C ILE A 191 -16.93 -11.78 1.96
N LYS A 192 -16.38 -11.08 0.95
CA LYS A 192 -17.16 -10.45 -0.12
C LYS A 192 -17.58 -11.45 -1.18
#